data_b9952497a8bb7bc3799f97bf2011b8e0
#
_entry.id   b9952497a8bb7bc3799f97bf2011b8e0
#
_cell.length_a   1.000
_cell.length_b   1.000
_cell.length_c   1.000
_cell.angle_alpha   90.00
_cell.angle_beta   90.00
_cell.angle_gamma   90.00
#
_symmetry.space_group_name_H-M   'P 1'
#
loop_
_entity.id
_entity.type
_entity.pdbx_description
1 polymer ?
#
loop_
_entity_poly.entity_id
_entity_poly.type
_entity_poly.pdbx_seq_one_letter_code
_entity_poly.pdbx_strand_id
1 'polypeptide(L)'
;MKKHAFSLAILLLPLSALAVPPQQPVSEGIESPNYVWNADSGEKKEILKLKGNAERGKEAYRGCQGCHKPSGAGIPDGTYPQLAGQHASVVVKQIADTREGRRDNPKMFPFAGKHVVTPQEIADIAVYLQNMKIPRDNGKGPGTSLARAKDLYVKDCQSCHGENGEGNAAKFYPVLAGQHYKYLAREIRDIRDGKRRNANPKMVKVVKDYSNADAEAVADYMSRLLMPERSADK
;
A
#
# COMPACT_ATOMS: atom_id res chain seq x y z
N MET A 1 19.77 -4.56 77.85
CA MET A 1 19.44 -3.70 76.71
C MET A 1 19.80 -4.47 75.43
N LYS A 2 18.81 -5.05 74.70
CA LYS A 2 19.03 -5.79 73.45
C LYS A 2 18.83 -4.82 72.26
N LYS A 3 19.88 -4.60 71.48
CA LYS A 3 19.80 -3.77 70.22
C LYS A 3 19.31 -4.66 69.12
N HIS A 4 18.13 -4.36 68.55
CA HIS A 4 17.63 -4.98 67.34
C HIS A 4 18.17 -4.21 66.14
N ALA A 5 19.01 -4.85 65.35
CA ALA A 5 19.44 -4.34 64.05
C ALA A 5 18.35 -4.64 63.02
N PHE A 6 17.75 -3.59 62.44
CA PHE A 6 16.84 -3.71 61.31
C PHE A 6 17.67 -3.75 59.99
N SER A 7 17.69 -4.92 59.35
CA SER A 7 18.25 -5.05 58.00
C SER A 7 17.22 -4.58 56.99
N LEU A 8 17.52 -3.49 56.30
CA LEU A 8 16.73 -2.98 55.20
C LEU A 8 17.08 -3.77 53.92
N ALA A 9 16.22 -4.69 53.50
CA ALA A 9 16.38 -5.40 52.24
C ALA A 9 15.89 -4.50 51.10
N ILE A 10 16.84 -3.99 50.29
CA ILE A 10 16.53 -3.24 49.08
C ILE A 10 16.10 -4.24 48.00
N LEU A 11 14.82 -4.26 47.65
CA LEU A 11 14.26 -5.04 46.53
C LEU A 11 14.64 -4.34 45.22
N LEU A 12 15.65 -4.85 44.54
CA LEU A 12 16.00 -4.42 43.18
C LEU A 12 14.95 -5.03 42.23
N LEU A 13 13.94 -4.26 41.86
CA LEU A 13 13.03 -4.60 40.77
C LEU A 13 13.81 -4.58 39.45
N PRO A 14 13.71 -5.63 38.60
CA PRO A 14 14.34 -5.60 37.31
C PRO A 14 13.68 -4.50 36.46
N LEU A 15 14.51 -3.56 35.96
CA LEU A 15 14.09 -2.61 34.93
C LEU A 15 13.72 -3.41 33.70
N SER A 16 12.41 -3.59 33.44
CA SER A 16 11.94 -4.17 32.20
C SER A 16 12.39 -3.23 31.08
N ALA A 17 13.39 -3.64 30.29
CA ALA A 17 13.81 -2.92 29.11
C ALA A 17 12.60 -2.85 28.16
N LEU A 18 12.04 -1.66 28.02
CA LEU A 18 11.01 -1.39 27.02
C LEU A 18 11.65 -1.67 25.65
N ALA A 19 11.20 -2.74 25.00
CA ALA A 19 11.67 -3.08 23.67
C ALA A 19 11.33 -1.93 22.73
N VAL A 20 12.36 -1.26 22.21
CA VAL A 20 12.18 -0.24 21.17
C VAL A 20 11.58 -0.94 19.94
N PRO A 21 10.44 -0.47 19.41
CA PRO A 21 9.85 -1.08 18.23
C PRO A 21 10.87 -1.05 17.07
N PRO A 22 10.91 -2.10 16.24
CA PRO A 22 11.85 -2.18 15.14
C PRO A 22 11.64 -1.00 14.19
N GLN A 23 12.73 -0.30 13.88
CA GLN A 23 12.70 0.78 12.91
C GLN A 23 12.68 0.22 11.50
N GLN A 24 11.92 0.88 10.61
CA GLN A 24 11.91 0.54 9.20
C GLN A 24 13.31 0.79 8.60
N PRO A 25 13.87 -0.17 7.84
CA PRO A 25 15.12 0.08 7.12
C PRO A 25 14.93 1.16 6.05
N VAL A 26 16.02 1.76 5.60
CA VAL A 26 16.02 2.74 4.50
C VAL A 26 16.90 2.19 3.39
N SER A 27 16.30 1.99 2.22
CA SER A 27 17.00 1.59 0.99
C SER A 27 16.99 2.72 -0.03
N GLU A 28 17.75 2.58 -1.11
CA GLU A 28 17.73 3.52 -2.22
C GLU A 28 16.32 3.67 -2.82
N GLY A 29 15.93 4.90 -3.07
CA GLY A 29 14.65 5.28 -3.64
C GLY A 29 14.84 6.17 -4.87
N ILE A 30 13.76 6.79 -5.32
CA ILE A 30 13.71 7.64 -6.53
C ILE A 30 14.72 8.80 -6.51
N GLU A 31 15.21 9.18 -5.33
CA GLU A 31 16.24 10.18 -5.11
C GLU A 31 17.65 9.70 -5.45
N SER A 32 17.86 8.38 -5.56
CA SER A 32 19.16 7.77 -5.86
C SER A 32 19.35 7.59 -7.37
N PRO A 33 20.52 7.90 -7.93
CA PRO A 33 20.84 7.64 -9.33
C PRO A 33 20.88 6.14 -9.66
N ASN A 34 21.09 5.28 -8.66
CA ASN A 34 21.13 3.82 -8.80
C ASN A 34 19.76 3.17 -8.65
N TYR A 35 18.70 3.96 -8.41
CA TYR A 35 17.38 3.43 -8.22
C TYR A 35 16.85 2.74 -9.47
N VAL A 36 16.53 1.47 -9.35
CA VAL A 36 15.86 0.68 -10.39
C VAL A 36 14.45 0.36 -9.93
N TRP A 37 13.47 1.02 -10.53
CA TRP A 37 12.08 0.70 -10.25
C TRP A 37 11.76 -0.72 -10.63
N ASN A 38 11.17 -1.46 -9.72
CA ASN A 38 10.76 -2.85 -9.93
C ASN A 38 11.90 -3.80 -10.31
N ALA A 39 13.10 -3.58 -9.76
CA ALA A 39 14.23 -4.49 -9.95
C ALA A 39 13.82 -5.96 -9.72
N ASP A 40 14.29 -6.87 -10.58
CA ASP A 40 14.05 -8.31 -10.45
C ASP A 40 15.00 -8.92 -9.40
N SER A 41 14.82 -8.52 -8.15
CA SER A 41 15.70 -8.87 -7.04
C SER A 41 14.96 -8.85 -5.70
N GLY A 42 15.64 -9.31 -4.66
CA GLY A 42 15.15 -9.26 -3.29
C GLY A 42 13.96 -10.16 -3.01
N GLU A 43 13.32 -9.93 -1.88
CA GLU A 43 12.20 -10.74 -1.38
C GLU A 43 11.00 -10.74 -2.34
N LYS A 44 10.74 -9.62 -3.03
CA LYS A 44 9.68 -9.52 -4.05
C LYS A 44 9.82 -10.64 -5.10
N LYS A 45 11.02 -10.84 -5.65
CA LYS A 45 11.27 -11.87 -6.65
C LYS A 45 10.96 -13.26 -6.12
N GLU A 46 11.36 -13.55 -4.89
CA GLU A 46 11.13 -14.85 -4.27
C GLU A 46 9.63 -15.09 -4.01
N ILE A 47 8.92 -14.10 -3.50
CA ILE A 47 7.46 -14.20 -3.26
C ILE A 47 6.68 -14.43 -4.57
N LEU A 48 7.07 -13.75 -5.65
CA LEU A 48 6.38 -13.88 -6.95
C LEU A 48 6.52 -15.27 -7.59
N LYS A 49 7.49 -16.09 -7.16
CA LYS A 49 7.62 -17.50 -7.58
C LYS A 49 6.68 -18.44 -6.83
N LEU A 50 6.16 -18.01 -5.68
CA LEU A 50 5.30 -18.83 -4.83
C LEU A 50 3.89 -18.92 -5.42
N LYS A 51 3.29 -20.11 -5.33
CA LYS A 51 1.89 -20.32 -5.68
C LYS A 51 1.02 -19.89 -4.51
N GLY A 52 0.32 -18.74 -4.66
CA GLY A 52 -0.62 -18.25 -3.66
C GLY A 52 -1.92 -19.08 -3.63
N ASN A 53 -2.56 -19.12 -2.47
CA ASN A 53 -3.85 -19.77 -2.22
C ASN A 53 -4.79 -18.81 -1.51
N ALA A 54 -5.97 -18.54 -2.10
CA ALA A 54 -6.92 -17.57 -1.59
C ALA A 54 -7.51 -17.94 -0.22
N GLU A 55 -7.76 -19.24 0.05
CA GLU A 55 -8.32 -19.67 1.34
C GLU A 55 -7.33 -19.45 2.48
N ARG A 56 -6.05 -19.83 2.30
CA ARG A 56 -5.00 -19.52 3.27
C ARG A 56 -4.79 -18.00 3.38
N GLY A 57 -4.90 -17.29 2.25
CA GLY A 57 -4.78 -15.84 2.20
C GLY A 57 -5.87 -15.14 3.01
N LYS A 58 -7.09 -15.64 3.01
CA LYS A 58 -8.21 -15.16 3.85
C LYS A 58 -7.87 -15.24 5.34
N GLU A 59 -7.30 -16.36 5.78
CA GLU A 59 -6.88 -16.54 7.18
C GLU A 59 -5.71 -15.61 7.54
N ALA A 60 -4.67 -15.58 6.70
CA ALA A 60 -3.51 -14.72 6.93
C ALA A 60 -3.87 -13.22 6.88
N TYR A 61 -4.86 -12.82 6.08
CA TYR A 61 -5.33 -11.44 5.99
C TYR A 61 -5.96 -10.91 7.27
N ARG A 62 -6.33 -11.74 8.23
CA ARG A 62 -6.91 -11.31 9.52
C ARG A 62 -6.06 -10.27 10.24
N GLY A 63 -4.73 -10.40 10.17
CA GLY A 63 -3.80 -9.41 10.73
C GLY A 63 -3.86 -8.02 10.07
N CYS A 64 -4.43 -7.94 8.87
CA CYS A 64 -4.51 -6.70 8.08
C CYS A 64 -5.88 -5.99 8.22
N GLN A 65 -6.90 -6.71 8.69
CA GLN A 65 -8.31 -6.27 8.71
C GLN A 65 -8.56 -5.08 9.64
N GLY A 66 -7.75 -4.91 10.68
CA GLY A 66 -7.88 -3.79 11.61
C GLY A 66 -7.81 -2.43 10.91
N CYS A 67 -6.90 -2.31 9.93
CA CYS A 67 -6.69 -1.10 9.14
C CYS A 67 -7.44 -1.15 7.80
N HIS A 68 -7.33 -2.27 7.06
CA HIS A 68 -7.86 -2.38 5.70
C HIS A 68 -9.28 -2.95 5.62
N LYS A 69 -9.91 -3.26 6.76
CA LYS A 69 -11.24 -3.86 6.90
C LYS A 69 -11.32 -5.31 6.37
N PRO A 70 -12.27 -6.12 6.86
CA PRO A 70 -12.47 -7.49 6.37
C PRO A 70 -12.79 -7.56 4.86
N SER A 71 -13.47 -6.53 4.33
CA SER A 71 -13.79 -6.40 2.90
C SER A 71 -12.65 -5.90 2.03
N GLY A 72 -11.49 -5.58 2.60
CA GLY A 72 -10.41 -4.93 1.87
C GLY A 72 -10.71 -3.48 1.43
N ALA A 73 -11.80 -2.89 1.92
CA ALA A 73 -12.26 -1.56 1.51
C ALA A 73 -11.34 -0.42 1.96
N GLY A 74 -10.55 -0.61 3.02
CA GLY A 74 -9.82 0.50 3.63
C GLY A 74 -10.73 1.49 4.34
N ILE A 75 -10.34 2.76 4.39
CA ILE A 75 -11.12 3.83 5.01
C ILE A 75 -11.34 4.99 4.03
N PRO A 76 -12.60 5.45 3.82
CA PRO A 76 -12.94 6.45 2.81
C PRO A 76 -12.23 7.80 2.96
N ASP A 77 -11.74 8.13 4.15
CA ASP A 77 -10.93 9.33 4.38
C ASP A 77 -9.51 9.24 3.78
N GLY A 78 -9.14 8.09 3.20
CA GLY A 78 -7.86 7.83 2.55
C GLY A 78 -6.71 7.49 3.52
N THR A 79 -6.96 7.36 4.82
CA THR A 79 -5.94 6.97 5.81
C THR A 79 -5.38 5.58 5.47
N TYR A 80 -6.26 4.64 5.15
CA TYR A 80 -5.91 3.29 4.72
C TYR A 80 -6.51 3.01 3.34
N PRO A 81 -5.70 2.59 2.35
CA PRO A 81 -6.19 2.34 1.01
C PRO A 81 -7.08 1.10 0.95
N GLN A 82 -7.97 1.10 -0.05
CA GLN A 82 -8.63 -0.09 -0.51
C GLN A 82 -7.62 -1.05 -1.13
N LEU A 83 -7.72 -2.32 -0.78
CA LEU A 83 -6.88 -3.42 -1.28
C LEU A 83 -7.66 -4.44 -2.12
N ALA A 84 -8.99 -4.51 -1.93
CA ALA A 84 -9.84 -5.44 -2.67
C ALA A 84 -9.70 -5.22 -4.19
N GLY A 85 -9.54 -6.32 -4.93
CA GLY A 85 -9.39 -6.29 -6.37
C GLY A 85 -8.03 -5.81 -6.91
N GLN A 86 -7.07 -5.49 -6.02
CA GLN A 86 -5.74 -5.07 -6.45
C GLN A 86 -4.95 -6.25 -7.01
N HIS A 87 -4.14 -6.03 -8.03
CA HIS A 87 -3.27 -7.06 -8.62
C HIS A 87 -2.33 -7.67 -7.58
N ALA A 88 -2.26 -9.00 -7.55
CA ALA A 88 -1.40 -9.73 -6.62
C ALA A 88 0.07 -9.28 -6.72
N SER A 89 0.58 -9.06 -7.93
CA SER A 89 1.93 -8.55 -8.16
C SER A 89 2.18 -7.19 -7.50
N VAL A 90 1.19 -6.30 -7.55
CA VAL A 90 1.25 -4.96 -6.93
C VAL A 90 1.24 -5.11 -5.40
N VAL A 91 0.36 -5.95 -4.84
CA VAL A 91 0.30 -6.21 -3.39
C VAL A 91 1.65 -6.73 -2.90
N VAL A 92 2.20 -7.77 -3.54
CA VAL A 92 3.52 -8.34 -3.23
C VAL A 92 4.60 -7.26 -3.26
N LYS A 93 4.64 -6.47 -4.35
CA LYS A 93 5.63 -5.39 -4.49
C LYS A 93 5.53 -4.37 -3.35
N GLN A 94 4.32 -3.91 -3.00
CA GLN A 94 4.17 -2.88 -1.97
C GLN A 94 4.57 -3.37 -0.58
N ILE A 95 4.29 -4.63 -0.23
CA ILE A 95 4.71 -5.21 1.04
C ILE A 95 6.23 -5.39 1.07
N ALA A 96 6.82 -5.97 0.02
CA ALA A 96 8.27 -6.14 -0.08
C ALA A 96 9.01 -4.80 -0.04
N ASP A 97 8.54 -3.79 -0.79
CA ASP A 97 9.15 -2.46 -0.77
C ASP A 97 9.07 -1.79 0.61
N THR A 98 7.99 -2.01 1.36
CA THR A 98 7.87 -1.53 2.75
C THR A 98 8.86 -2.25 3.66
N ARG A 99 8.99 -3.58 3.55
CA ARG A 99 9.93 -4.38 4.35
C ARG A 99 11.38 -3.99 4.12
N GLU A 100 11.72 -3.75 2.87
CA GLU A 100 13.09 -3.44 2.45
C GLU A 100 13.41 -1.95 2.52
N GLY A 101 12.46 -1.10 2.96
CA GLY A 101 12.65 0.33 3.15
C GLY A 101 12.74 1.15 1.86
N ARG A 102 12.33 0.57 0.72
CA ARG A 102 12.16 1.30 -0.54
C ARG A 102 10.90 2.18 -0.52
N ARG A 103 9.86 1.73 0.18
CA ARG A 103 8.66 2.51 0.46
C ARG A 103 8.65 2.91 1.92
N ASP A 104 8.80 4.20 2.19
CA ASP A 104 8.62 4.73 3.54
C ASP A 104 7.14 4.61 3.94
N ASN A 105 6.87 3.76 4.93
CA ASN A 105 5.54 3.57 5.49
C ASN A 105 5.63 3.04 6.94
N PRO A 106 5.97 3.91 7.89
CA PRO A 106 6.17 3.52 9.28
C PRO A 106 4.91 2.97 9.95
N LYS A 107 3.71 3.33 9.45
CA LYS A 107 2.44 2.77 9.95
C LYS A 107 2.26 1.32 9.52
N MET A 108 2.64 0.95 8.30
CA MET A 108 2.47 -0.40 7.77
C MET A 108 3.64 -1.32 8.16
N PHE A 109 4.84 -0.77 8.33
CA PHE A 109 6.05 -1.55 8.53
C PHE A 109 5.96 -2.57 9.69
N PRO A 110 5.44 -2.24 10.88
CA PRO A 110 5.31 -3.20 11.98
C PRO A 110 4.47 -4.43 11.63
N PHE A 111 3.46 -4.26 10.77
CA PHE A 111 2.56 -5.34 10.33
C PHE A 111 3.08 -6.10 9.10
N ALA A 112 3.98 -5.48 8.34
CA ALA A 112 4.63 -6.10 7.20
C ALA A 112 5.90 -6.89 7.57
N GLY A 113 6.38 -6.84 8.81
CA GLY A 113 7.63 -7.45 9.27
C GLY A 113 7.72 -8.95 8.97
N LYS A 114 8.95 -9.46 8.76
CA LYS A 114 9.18 -10.88 8.42
C LYS A 114 8.76 -11.85 9.52
N HIS A 115 8.70 -11.36 10.76
CA HIS A 115 8.24 -12.12 11.94
C HIS A 115 6.71 -12.07 12.11
N VAL A 116 6.01 -11.23 11.33
CA VAL A 116 4.55 -11.06 11.41
C VAL A 116 3.84 -11.81 10.29
N VAL A 117 4.36 -11.71 9.06
CA VAL A 117 3.80 -12.38 7.90
C VAL A 117 4.91 -12.97 7.04
N THR A 118 4.81 -14.25 6.73
CA THR A 118 5.81 -15.00 5.94
C THR A 118 5.71 -14.69 4.44
N PRO A 119 6.74 -14.98 3.63
CA PRO A 119 6.67 -14.86 2.18
C PRO A 119 5.50 -15.64 1.55
N GLN A 120 5.20 -16.85 2.03
CA GLN A 120 4.08 -17.64 1.54
C GLN A 120 2.73 -16.99 1.87
N GLU A 121 2.57 -16.50 3.09
CA GLU A 121 1.35 -15.78 3.47
C GLU A 121 1.14 -14.50 2.65
N ILE A 122 2.22 -13.79 2.29
CA ILE A 122 2.10 -12.63 1.38
C ILE A 122 1.59 -13.06 0.00
N ALA A 123 2.10 -14.16 -0.56
CA ALA A 123 1.60 -14.69 -1.82
C ALA A 123 0.12 -15.10 -1.72
N ASP A 124 -0.27 -15.73 -0.63
CA ASP A 124 -1.63 -16.17 -0.35
C ASP A 124 -2.59 -14.95 -0.17
N ILE A 125 -2.21 -13.96 0.64
CA ILE A 125 -2.95 -12.70 0.84
C ILE A 125 -3.11 -11.95 -0.49
N ALA A 126 -2.07 -11.89 -1.30
CA ALA A 126 -2.09 -11.18 -2.58
C ALA A 126 -3.14 -11.78 -3.54
N VAL A 127 -3.20 -13.11 -3.64
CA VAL A 127 -4.22 -13.82 -4.43
C VAL A 127 -5.61 -13.65 -3.84
N TYR A 128 -5.75 -13.71 -2.52
CA TYR A 128 -7.03 -13.46 -1.84
C TYR A 128 -7.57 -12.07 -2.16
N LEU A 129 -6.75 -11.03 -1.99
CA LEU A 129 -7.13 -9.63 -2.25
C LEU A 129 -7.46 -9.40 -3.73
N GLN A 130 -6.70 -9.98 -4.65
CA GLN A 130 -6.97 -9.87 -6.09
C GLN A 130 -8.34 -10.44 -6.46
N ASN A 131 -8.79 -11.50 -5.78
CA ASN A 131 -10.07 -12.15 -6.03
C ASN A 131 -11.24 -11.46 -5.34
N MET A 132 -10.99 -10.54 -4.43
CA MET A 132 -12.06 -9.79 -3.76
C MET A 132 -12.77 -8.84 -4.72
N LYS A 133 -14.08 -8.71 -4.56
CA LYS A 133 -14.87 -7.71 -5.26
C LYS A 133 -14.53 -6.32 -4.71
N ILE A 134 -14.31 -5.36 -5.62
CA ILE A 134 -14.06 -3.97 -5.25
C ILE A 134 -15.34 -3.36 -4.66
N PRO A 135 -15.30 -2.87 -3.41
CA PRO A 135 -16.42 -2.16 -2.81
C PRO A 135 -16.77 -0.87 -3.58
N ARG A 136 -18.06 -0.51 -3.62
CA ARG A 136 -18.53 0.69 -4.33
C ARG A 136 -18.74 1.90 -3.43
N ASP A 137 -18.57 1.72 -2.14
CA ASP A 137 -18.74 2.74 -1.08
C ASP A 137 -17.43 3.47 -0.74
N ASN A 138 -16.52 3.52 -1.69
CA ASN A 138 -15.25 4.24 -1.54
C ASN A 138 -15.47 5.76 -1.40
N GLY A 139 -14.52 6.43 -0.73
CA GLY A 139 -14.51 7.89 -0.62
C GLY A 139 -14.30 8.56 -1.98
N LYS A 140 -15.31 9.27 -2.46
CA LYS A 140 -15.27 10.03 -3.72
C LYS A 140 -14.94 11.50 -3.45
N GLY A 141 -14.40 12.18 -4.45
CA GLY A 141 -14.17 13.62 -4.40
C GLY A 141 -15.46 14.44 -4.65
N PRO A 142 -15.34 15.78 -4.69
CA PRO A 142 -16.48 16.67 -4.76
C PRO A 142 -17.24 16.67 -6.10
N GLY A 143 -16.67 16.14 -7.17
CA GLY A 143 -17.32 16.08 -8.48
C GLY A 143 -17.31 17.38 -9.29
N THR A 144 -16.58 18.39 -8.84
CA THR A 144 -16.67 19.76 -9.41
C THR A 144 -15.91 19.95 -10.74
N SER A 145 -14.94 19.10 -11.06
CA SER A 145 -14.06 19.28 -12.21
C SER A 145 -13.91 18.01 -13.06
N LEU A 146 -14.96 17.20 -13.15
CA LEU A 146 -14.89 15.85 -13.76
C LEU A 146 -14.56 15.88 -15.25
N ALA A 147 -15.02 16.88 -16.04
CA ALA A 147 -14.69 16.99 -17.45
C ALA A 147 -13.18 17.19 -17.65
N ARG A 148 -12.59 18.21 -17.00
CA ARG A 148 -11.13 18.43 -17.00
C ARG A 148 -10.38 17.22 -16.44
N ALA A 149 -10.87 16.61 -15.39
CA ALA A 149 -10.25 15.45 -14.76
C ALA A 149 -10.21 14.25 -15.70
N LYS A 150 -11.27 14.03 -16.49
CA LYS A 150 -11.30 13.02 -17.55
C LYS A 150 -10.24 13.28 -18.60
N ASP A 151 -10.11 14.52 -19.08
CA ASP A 151 -9.12 14.90 -20.08
C ASP A 151 -7.69 14.65 -19.57
N LEU A 152 -7.40 15.02 -18.33
CA LEU A 152 -6.12 14.72 -17.67
C LEU A 152 -5.88 13.21 -17.59
N TYR A 153 -6.89 12.44 -17.18
CA TYR A 153 -6.77 10.99 -17.07
C TYR A 153 -6.49 10.33 -18.41
N VAL A 154 -7.25 10.67 -19.43
CA VAL A 154 -7.08 10.11 -20.78
C VAL A 154 -5.69 10.44 -21.35
N LYS A 155 -5.26 11.67 -21.18
CA LYS A 155 -3.96 12.14 -21.67
C LYS A 155 -2.78 11.50 -20.95
N ASP A 156 -2.81 11.46 -19.61
CA ASP A 156 -1.62 11.26 -18.80
C ASP A 156 -1.61 9.91 -18.04
N CYS A 157 -2.77 9.27 -17.84
CA CYS A 157 -2.89 8.09 -16.96
C CYS A 157 -3.33 6.83 -17.68
N GLN A 158 -4.27 6.95 -18.63
CA GLN A 158 -4.97 5.83 -19.27
C GLN A 158 -4.02 4.85 -19.97
N SER A 159 -2.97 5.33 -20.63
CA SER A 159 -2.02 4.48 -21.35
C SER A 159 -1.32 3.42 -20.49
N CYS A 160 -1.19 3.69 -19.18
CA CYS A 160 -0.59 2.78 -18.22
C CYS A 160 -1.62 2.09 -17.32
N HIS A 161 -2.66 2.84 -16.91
CA HIS A 161 -3.64 2.36 -15.94
C HIS A 161 -4.93 1.82 -16.54
N GLY A 162 -5.07 1.88 -17.87
CA GLY A 162 -6.25 1.38 -18.58
C GLY A 162 -7.40 2.39 -18.63
N GLU A 163 -8.40 2.13 -19.46
CA GLU A 163 -9.56 3.00 -19.63
C GLU A 163 -10.41 3.11 -18.37
N ASN A 164 -10.54 2.00 -17.65
CA ASN A 164 -11.36 1.89 -16.45
C ASN A 164 -10.52 1.90 -15.15
N GLY A 165 -9.23 2.23 -15.25
CA GLY A 165 -8.34 2.17 -14.09
C GLY A 165 -7.98 0.76 -13.65
N GLU A 166 -8.08 -0.21 -14.54
CA GLU A 166 -7.82 -1.63 -14.29
C GLU A 166 -6.35 -1.96 -14.05
N GLY A 167 -5.43 -1.09 -14.44
CA GLY A 167 -3.99 -1.29 -14.28
C GLY A 167 -3.41 -2.39 -15.17
N ASN A 168 -2.22 -2.89 -14.80
CA ASN A 168 -1.55 -3.98 -15.51
C ASN A 168 -0.71 -4.81 -14.53
N ALA A 169 -1.12 -6.02 -14.26
CA ALA A 169 -0.46 -6.93 -13.31
C ALA A 169 0.99 -7.25 -13.71
N ALA A 170 1.24 -7.53 -14.99
CA ALA A 170 2.57 -7.89 -15.49
C ALA A 170 3.55 -6.72 -15.44
N LYS A 171 3.04 -5.49 -15.57
CA LYS A 171 3.83 -4.26 -15.48
C LYS A 171 3.80 -3.63 -14.09
N PHE A 172 3.19 -4.26 -13.10
CA PHE A 172 3.03 -3.73 -11.73
C PHE A 172 2.34 -2.36 -11.68
N TYR A 173 1.49 -2.07 -12.66
CA TYR A 173 0.66 -0.85 -12.64
C TYR A 173 -0.61 -1.14 -11.84
N PRO A 174 -0.88 -0.37 -10.78
CA PRO A 174 -1.98 -0.67 -9.88
C PRO A 174 -3.35 -0.44 -10.50
N VAL A 175 -4.34 -1.19 -10.01
CA VAL A 175 -5.75 -0.85 -10.14
C VAL A 175 -6.01 0.46 -9.42
N LEU A 176 -6.65 1.41 -10.10
CA LEU A 176 -7.05 2.72 -9.57
C LEU A 176 -8.56 2.81 -9.36
N ALA A 177 -9.33 1.99 -10.10
CA ALA A 177 -10.78 1.95 -10.01
C ALA A 177 -11.25 1.73 -8.57
N GLY A 178 -12.19 2.56 -8.12
CA GLY A 178 -12.80 2.45 -6.79
C GLY A 178 -11.86 2.73 -5.62
N GLN A 179 -10.63 3.21 -5.84
CA GLN A 179 -9.76 3.65 -4.76
C GLN A 179 -10.26 4.98 -4.17
N HIS A 180 -9.97 5.25 -2.91
CA HIS A 180 -10.38 6.47 -2.22
C HIS A 180 -9.74 7.72 -2.81
N TYR A 181 -10.56 8.73 -3.07
CA TYR A 181 -10.13 10.03 -3.59
C TYR A 181 -8.95 10.64 -2.82
N LYS A 182 -9.08 10.74 -1.49
CA LYS A 182 -8.03 11.37 -0.67
C LYS A 182 -6.72 10.57 -0.67
N TYR A 183 -6.82 9.23 -0.76
CA TYR A 183 -5.65 8.39 -0.92
C TYR A 183 -4.97 8.65 -2.27
N LEU A 184 -5.72 8.64 -3.37
CA LEU A 184 -5.20 8.90 -4.72
C LEU A 184 -4.54 10.28 -4.82
N ALA A 185 -5.22 11.33 -4.33
CA ALA A 185 -4.70 12.69 -4.35
C ALA A 185 -3.38 12.81 -3.54
N ARG A 186 -3.30 12.15 -2.39
CA ARG A 186 -2.06 12.08 -1.61
C ARG A 186 -0.95 11.36 -2.37
N GLU A 187 -1.21 10.18 -2.90
CA GLU A 187 -0.19 9.40 -3.61
C GLU A 187 0.35 10.14 -4.84
N ILE A 188 -0.50 10.85 -5.59
CA ILE A 188 -0.06 11.69 -6.72
C ILE A 188 0.89 12.77 -6.25
N ARG A 189 0.53 13.49 -5.18
CA ARG A 189 1.39 14.53 -4.60
C ARG A 189 2.69 13.96 -4.05
N ASP A 190 2.63 12.83 -3.33
CA ASP A 190 3.81 12.19 -2.76
C ASP A 190 4.77 11.67 -3.85
N ILE A 191 4.24 11.21 -4.99
CA ILE A 191 5.04 10.84 -6.18
C ILE A 191 5.67 12.09 -6.79
N ARG A 192 4.88 13.16 -7.01
CA ARG A 192 5.37 14.42 -7.57
C ARG A 192 6.48 15.03 -6.72
N ASP A 193 6.30 15.03 -5.41
CA ASP A 193 7.17 15.69 -4.44
C ASP A 193 8.35 14.78 -3.99
N GLY A 194 8.51 13.59 -4.60
CA GLY A 194 9.58 12.63 -4.27
C GLY A 194 9.42 11.92 -2.92
N LYS A 195 8.33 12.15 -2.18
CA LYS A 195 8.08 11.52 -0.88
C LYS A 195 7.79 10.03 -1.00
N ARG A 196 7.16 9.61 -2.10
CA ARG A 196 6.96 8.20 -2.39
C ARG A 196 8.20 7.63 -3.08
N ARG A 197 9.18 7.20 -2.28
CA ARG A 197 10.52 6.79 -2.72
C ARG A 197 10.55 5.60 -3.66
N ASN A 198 9.56 4.70 -3.60
CA ASN A 198 9.41 3.56 -4.53
C ASN A 198 8.60 3.89 -5.80
N ALA A 199 8.51 5.17 -6.17
CA ALA A 199 7.77 5.60 -7.34
C ALA A 199 8.40 5.13 -8.66
N ASN A 200 7.55 4.90 -9.68
CA ASN A 200 8.03 4.67 -11.03
C ASN A 200 8.55 5.99 -11.64
N PRO A 201 9.78 6.05 -12.17
CA PRO A 201 10.31 7.27 -12.79
C PRO A 201 9.43 7.82 -13.92
N LYS A 202 8.72 6.95 -14.66
CA LYS A 202 7.76 7.38 -15.68
C LYS A 202 6.57 8.11 -15.05
N MET A 203 6.06 7.59 -13.91
CA MET A 203 4.96 8.25 -13.20
C MET A 203 5.40 9.61 -12.64
N VAL A 204 6.62 9.71 -12.10
CA VAL A 204 7.18 10.98 -11.64
C VAL A 204 7.21 12.02 -12.76
N LYS A 205 7.66 11.62 -13.97
CA LYS A 205 7.67 12.51 -15.14
C LYS A 205 6.28 13.00 -15.54
N VAL A 206 5.26 12.14 -15.42
CA VAL A 206 3.88 12.49 -15.74
C VAL A 206 3.33 13.54 -14.79
N VAL A 207 3.57 13.38 -13.48
CA VAL A 207 2.92 14.22 -12.46
C VAL A 207 3.77 15.42 -12.01
N LYS A 208 5.01 15.56 -12.49
CA LYS A 208 5.97 16.58 -12.00
C LYS A 208 5.43 18.02 -12.04
N ASP A 209 4.65 18.33 -13.08
CA ASP A 209 4.11 19.66 -13.34
C ASP A 209 2.64 19.80 -12.87
N TYR A 210 2.08 18.78 -12.20
CA TYR A 210 0.72 18.84 -11.69
C TYR A 210 0.61 19.82 -10.52
N SER A 211 -0.36 20.73 -10.62
CA SER A 211 -0.80 21.50 -9.46
C SER A 211 -1.52 20.60 -8.44
N ASN A 212 -1.75 21.11 -7.23
CA ASN A 212 -2.60 20.40 -6.27
C ASN A 212 -4.02 20.21 -6.80
N ALA A 213 -4.54 21.21 -7.53
CA ALA A 213 -5.85 21.14 -8.16
C ALA A 213 -5.92 20.06 -9.25
N ASP A 214 -4.87 19.87 -10.04
CA ASP A 214 -4.80 18.78 -11.03
C ASP A 214 -4.77 17.41 -10.36
N ALA A 215 -3.97 17.26 -9.31
CA ALA A 215 -3.89 16.03 -8.53
C ALA A 215 -5.24 15.67 -7.89
N GLU A 216 -5.95 16.66 -7.35
CA GLU A 216 -7.28 16.47 -6.78
C GLU A 216 -8.33 16.17 -7.85
N ALA A 217 -8.33 16.89 -8.96
CA ALA A 217 -9.29 16.66 -10.04
C ALA A 217 -9.15 15.24 -10.59
N VAL A 218 -7.94 14.81 -10.98
CA VAL A 218 -7.74 13.47 -11.56
C VAL A 218 -7.98 12.36 -10.53
N ALA A 219 -7.67 12.59 -9.25
CA ALA A 219 -7.99 11.65 -8.17
C ALA A 219 -9.50 11.48 -7.97
N ASP A 220 -10.26 12.57 -8.08
CA ASP A 220 -11.73 12.51 -8.02
C ASP A 220 -12.30 11.67 -9.18
N TYR A 221 -11.85 11.91 -10.39
CA TYR A 221 -12.25 11.09 -11.54
C TYR A 221 -11.91 9.62 -11.35
N MET A 222 -10.67 9.29 -10.98
CA MET A 222 -10.23 7.91 -10.74
C MET A 222 -11.02 7.21 -9.64
N SER A 223 -11.43 7.93 -8.59
CA SER A 223 -12.25 7.36 -7.51
C SER A 223 -13.64 6.91 -7.97
N ARG A 224 -14.08 7.35 -9.15
CA ARG A 224 -15.38 7.03 -9.75
C ARG A 224 -15.29 5.97 -10.84
N LEU A 225 -14.08 5.61 -11.28
CA LEU A 225 -13.89 4.53 -12.25
C LEU A 225 -14.39 3.21 -11.68
N LEU A 226 -14.99 2.41 -12.53
CA LEU A 226 -15.51 1.08 -12.18
C LEU A 226 -14.78 0.03 -13.02
N MET A 227 -14.34 -1.03 -12.37
CA MET A 227 -13.82 -2.19 -13.08
C MET A 227 -14.92 -2.79 -13.96
N PRO A 228 -14.59 -3.22 -15.19
CA PRO A 228 -15.48 -4.08 -15.96
C PRO A 228 -15.85 -5.31 -15.15
N GLU A 229 -17.09 -5.79 -15.29
CA GLU A 229 -17.50 -7.04 -14.67
C GLU A 229 -16.64 -8.18 -15.24
N ARG A 230 -16.05 -8.97 -14.34
CA ARG A 230 -15.29 -10.16 -14.76
C ARG A 230 -16.29 -11.20 -15.25
N SER A 231 -15.98 -11.84 -16.38
CA SER A 231 -16.82 -12.89 -16.99
C SER A 231 -17.14 -14.07 -16.06
N ALA A 232 -16.43 -14.20 -14.94
CA ALA A 232 -16.67 -15.20 -13.90
C ALA A 232 -17.75 -14.79 -12.87
N ASP A 233 -18.26 -13.57 -12.94
CA ASP A 233 -19.32 -13.06 -12.03
C ASP A 233 -20.73 -13.23 -12.63
N LYS A 234 -20.87 -13.98 -13.76
CA LYS A 234 -22.13 -14.33 -14.41
C LYS A 234 -22.57 -15.76 -14.06
#